data_5eedf9920fc3d663f521fc84dc048f03
#
_entry.id   5eedf9920fc3d663f521fc84dc048f03
#
_cell.length_a   1.000
_cell.length_b   1.000
_cell.length_c   1.000
_cell.angle_alpha   90.00
_cell.angle_beta   90.00
_cell.angle_gamma   90.00
#
_symmetry.space_group_name_H-M   'P 1'
#
loop_
_entity.id
_entity.type
_entity.pdbx_description
1 polymer ?
#
loop_
_entity_poly.entity_id
_entity_poly.type
_entity_poly.pdbx_seq_one_letter_code
_entity_poly.pdbx_strand_id
1 'polypeptide(L)'
;MSAKKTNESKAEKNFENIGEALTTSEQFLEKNQKAILTGLLIVIVLVGAYLAYHYLYKVPRNEKAQTAIFKGERYFQEGQDSLALFGNGNDYIGFESIISQYKGTRTADLAHAYAGISYNRLGNNEKALEHLRKFKGGDLLITPAVTGAIGDVQMNMGNTAEAISLFQKAAKQANDQMLTPIYLKKAGEAYLSLADYDKAIETFTLIKEQYINTPEAQEADKYIKQAELLKESK
;
A
#
# COMPACT_ATOMS: atom_id res chain seq x y z
N MET A 1 -58.83 40.42 -5.42
CA MET A 1 -59.44 39.10 -5.76
C MET A 1 -58.69 38.35 -6.92
N SER A 2 -57.63 38.88 -7.48
CA SER A 2 -56.95 38.26 -8.66
C SER A 2 -55.85 37.26 -8.30
N ALA A 3 -55.15 37.39 -7.18
CA ALA A 3 -53.99 36.54 -6.81
C ALA A 3 -54.36 35.09 -6.35
N LYS A 4 -55.60 34.90 -5.84
CA LYS A 4 -56.04 33.58 -5.34
C LYS A 4 -56.38 32.61 -6.44
N LYS A 5 -56.94 33.13 -7.60
CA LYS A 5 -57.24 32.32 -8.76
C LYS A 5 -56.03 31.81 -9.53
N THR A 6 -54.93 32.55 -9.47
CA THR A 6 -53.68 32.16 -10.16
C THR A 6 -52.91 31.04 -9.46
N ASN A 7 -53.02 30.96 -8.13
CA ASN A 7 -52.38 29.89 -7.34
C ASN A 7 -53.15 28.57 -7.41
N GLU A 8 -54.48 28.61 -7.46
CA GLU A 8 -55.32 27.41 -7.63
C GLU A 8 -55.08 26.78 -8.99
N SER A 9 -55.00 27.57 -10.09
CA SER A 9 -54.74 27.08 -11.45
C SER A 9 -53.33 26.50 -11.63
N LYS A 10 -52.34 26.99 -10.87
CA LYS A 10 -50.99 26.39 -10.84
C LYS A 10 -50.93 25.07 -10.08
N ALA A 11 -51.67 24.97 -8.99
CA ALA A 11 -51.80 23.75 -8.21
C ALA A 11 -52.51 22.64 -9.02
N GLU A 12 -53.61 22.95 -9.65
CA GLU A 12 -54.33 22.00 -10.54
C GLU A 12 -53.45 21.50 -11.68
N LYS A 13 -52.71 22.37 -12.39
CA LYS A 13 -51.78 21.98 -13.43
C LYS A 13 -50.65 21.09 -12.92
N ASN A 14 -50.15 21.33 -11.68
CA ASN A 14 -49.13 20.48 -11.08
C ASN A 14 -49.71 19.10 -10.72
N PHE A 15 -50.94 19.00 -10.28
CA PHE A 15 -51.60 17.72 -9.98
C PHE A 15 -51.91 16.95 -11.29
N GLU A 16 -52.35 17.62 -12.37
CA GLU A 16 -52.50 16.98 -13.68
C GLU A 16 -51.17 16.45 -14.24
N ASN A 17 -50.10 17.24 -14.20
CA ASN A 17 -48.75 16.79 -14.59
C ASN A 17 -48.23 15.60 -13.78
N ILE A 18 -48.54 15.54 -12.49
CA ILE A 18 -48.18 14.40 -11.64
C ILE A 18 -49.01 13.17 -12.02
N GLY A 19 -50.32 13.36 -12.28
CA GLY A 19 -51.19 12.30 -12.77
C GLY A 19 -50.78 11.71 -14.10
N GLU A 20 -50.43 12.56 -15.09
CA GLU A 20 -49.90 12.12 -16.39
C GLU A 20 -48.52 11.40 -16.27
N ALA A 21 -47.67 11.90 -15.38
CA ALA A 21 -46.34 11.26 -15.14
C ALA A 21 -46.51 9.88 -14.48
N LEU A 22 -47.46 9.72 -13.54
CA LEU A 22 -47.80 8.45 -12.90
C LEU A 22 -48.38 7.44 -13.91
N THR A 23 -49.36 7.86 -14.73
CA THR A 23 -49.94 6.98 -15.79
C THR A 23 -48.92 6.58 -16.85
N THR A 24 -48.01 7.47 -17.23
CA THR A 24 -46.93 7.16 -18.18
C THR A 24 -45.94 6.17 -17.57
N SER A 25 -45.62 6.32 -16.29
CA SER A 25 -44.72 5.39 -15.53
C SER A 25 -45.37 4.01 -15.40
N GLU A 26 -46.66 3.93 -15.07
CA GLU A 26 -47.39 2.67 -14.96
C GLU A 26 -47.42 1.94 -16.32
N GLN A 27 -47.77 2.65 -17.41
CA GLN A 27 -47.75 2.08 -18.77
C GLN A 27 -46.35 1.61 -19.20
N PHE A 28 -45.30 2.34 -18.83
CA PHE A 28 -43.92 1.93 -19.09
C PHE A 28 -43.57 0.63 -18.33
N LEU A 29 -43.94 0.56 -17.04
CA LEU A 29 -43.71 -0.61 -16.22
C LEU A 29 -44.48 -1.84 -16.73
N GLU A 30 -45.76 -1.69 -17.08
CA GLU A 30 -46.56 -2.78 -17.64
C GLU A 30 -46.00 -3.28 -18.98
N LYS A 31 -45.67 -2.36 -19.89
CA LYS A 31 -45.10 -2.69 -21.21
C LYS A 31 -43.76 -3.41 -21.12
N ASN A 32 -42.92 -3.03 -20.12
CA ASN A 32 -41.55 -3.56 -19.97
C ASN A 32 -41.43 -4.54 -18.83
N GLN A 33 -42.49 -4.95 -18.15
CA GLN A 33 -42.51 -5.79 -16.96
C GLN A 33 -41.60 -7.02 -17.08
N LYS A 34 -41.68 -7.76 -18.20
CA LYS A 34 -40.85 -8.94 -18.44
C LYS A 34 -39.35 -8.60 -18.52
N ALA A 35 -39.02 -7.51 -19.20
CA ALA A 35 -37.62 -7.06 -19.34
C ALA A 35 -37.06 -6.58 -17.99
N ILE A 36 -37.86 -5.83 -17.22
CA ILE A 36 -37.49 -5.35 -15.88
C ILE A 36 -37.30 -6.53 -14.93
N LEU A 37 -38.20 -7.51 -14.89
CA LEU A 37 -38.08 -8.69 -14.05
C LEU A 37 -36.87 -9.56 -14.44
N THR A 38 -36.63 -9.71 -15.75
CA THR A 38 -35.44 -10.43 -16.25
C THR A 38 -34.16 -9.69 -15.86
N GLY A 39 -34.11 -8.39 -16.01
CA GLY A 39 -32.98 -7.56 -15.56
C GLY A 39 -32.71 -7.67 -14.08
N LEU A 40 -33.79 -7.59 -13.24
CA LEU A 40 -33.71 -7.75 -11.80
C LEU A 40 -33.18 -9.17 -11.43
N LEU A 41 -33.68 -10.20 -12.07
CA LEU A 41 -33.22 -11.57 -11.85
C LEU A 41 -31.72 -11.74 -12.17
N ILE A 42 -31.25 -11.16 -13.29
CA ILE A 42 -29.83 -11.18 -13.65
C ILE A 42 -29.00 -10.50 -12.56
N VAL A 43 -29.41 -9.35 -12.06
CA VAL A 43 -28.71 -8.63 -10.97
C VAL A 43 -28.65 -9.48 -9.71
N ILE A 44 -29.78 -10.12 -9.33
CA ILE A 44 -29.82 -11.01 -8.14
C ILE A 44 -28.86 -12.18 -8.29
N VAL A 45 -28.82 -12.82 -9.48
CA VAL A 45 -27.92 -13.93 -9.77
C VAL A 45 -26.45 -13.49 -9.71
N LEU A 46 -26.11 -12.33 -10.28
CA LEU A 46 -24.76 -11.80 -10.25
C LEU A 46 -24.31 -11.45 -8.82
N VAL A 47 -25.18 -10.80 -8.04
CA VAL A 47 -24.91 -10.49 -6.63
C VAL A 47 -24.78 -11.78 -5.81
N GLY A 48 -25.65 -12.75 -6.00
CA GLY A 48 -25.59 -14.06 -5.33
C GLY A 48 -24.29 -14.81 -5.67
N ALA A 49 -23.89 -14.86 -6.94
CA ALA A 49 -22.64 -15.46 -7.38
C ALA A 49 -21.41 -14.75 -6.78
N TYR A 50 -21.41 -13.40 -6.73
CA TYR A 50 -20.37 -12.63 -6.09
C TYR A 50 -20.26 -12.92 -4.59
N LEU A 51 -21.38 -12.94 -3.87
CA LEU A 51 -21.41 -13.25 -2.44
C LEU A 51 -20.94 -14.69 -2.16
N ALA A 52 -21.40 -15.66 -2.96
CA ALA A 52 -20.94 -17.04 -2.85
C ALA A 52 -19.42 -17.15 -3.07
N TYR A 53 -18.90 -16.54 -4.12
CA TYR A 53 -17.44 -16.50 -4.36
C TYR A 53 -16.69 -15.83 -3.20
N HIS A 54 -17.22 -14.70 -2.70
CA HIS A 54 -16.56 -13.97 -1.61
C HIS A 54 -16.52 -14.77 -0.32
N TYR A 55 -17.68 -15.28 0.16
CA TYR A 55 -17.78 -15.94 1.46
C TYR A 55 -17.33 -17.41 1.46
N LEU A 56 -17.53 -18.15 0.36
CA LEU A 56 -17.18 -19.57 0.32
C LEU A 56 -15.76 -19.83 -0.19
N TYR A 57 -15.18 -18.92 -0.95
CA TYR A 57 -13.85 -19.10 -1.52
C TYR A 57 -12.82 -18.08 -1.02
N LYS A 58 -13.10 -16.77 -1.17
CA LYS A 58 -12.08 -15.72 -0.91
C LYS A 58 -11.76 -15.57 0.57
N VAL A 59 -12.78 -15.53 1.44
CA VAL A 59 -12.60 -15.34 2.90
C VAL A 59 -11.86 -16.54 3.51
N PRO A 60 -12.29 -17.80 3.38
CA PRO A 60 -11.58 -18.94 3.98
C PRO A 60 -10.15 -19.11 3.45
N ARG A 61 -9.93 -18.78 2.17
CA ARG A 61 -8.60 -18.82 1.58
C ARG A 61 -7.66 -17.78 2.21
N ASN A 62 -8.16 -16.58 2.48
CA ASN A 62 -7.38 -15.53 3.13
C ASN A 62 -7.06 -15.87 4.59
N GLU A 63 -7.99 -16.47 5.34
CA GLU A 63 -7.77 -16.92 6.72
C GLU A 63 -6.69 -18.01 6.78
N LYS A 64 -6.74 -19.00 5.88
CA LYS A 64 -5.68 -20.01 5.76
C LYS A 64 -4.32 -19.40 5.44
N ALA A 65 -4.28 -18.41 4.55
CA ALA A 65 -3.06 -17.70 4.22
C ALA A 65 -2.49 -16.94 5.42
N GLN A 66 -3.34 -16.26 6.20
CA GLN A 66 -2.93 -15.55 7.43
C GLN A 66 -2.36 -16.50 8.48
N THR A 67 -2.97 -17.67 8.67
CA THR A 67 -2.43 -18.70 9.57
C THR A 67 -1.08 -19.22 9.08
N ALA A 68 -0.94 -19.40 7.77
CA ALA A 68 0.30 -19.90 7.17
C ALA A 68 1.47 -18.91 7.30
N ILE A 69 1.23 -17.59 7.20
CA ILE A 69 2.30 -16.58 7.21
C ILE A 69 2.87 -16.32 8.62
N PHE A 70 2.09 -16.54 9.67
CA PHE A 70 2.44 -16.18 11.06
C PHE A 70 3.81 -16.70 11.52
N LYS A 71 4.15 -17.96 11.21
CA LYS A 71 5.46 -18.51 11.54
C LYS A 71 6.60 -17.88 10.73
N GLY A 72 6.30 -17.51 9.47
CA GLY A 72 7.24 -16.82 8.62
C GLY A 72 7.61 -15.44 9.14
N GLU A 73 6.64 -14.71 9.64
CA GLU A 73 6.86 -13.40 10.26
C GLU A 73 7.79 -13.50 11.46
N ARG A 74 7.67 -14.55 12.27
CA ARG A 74 8.58 -14.81 13.39
C ARG A 74 9.99 -15.10 12.91
N TYR A 75 10.18 -16.02 11.95
CA TYR A 75 11.51 -16.30 11.37
C TYR A 75 12.13 -15.05 10.74
N PHE A 76 11.32 -14.24 10.07
CA PHE A 76 11.77 -12.96 9.51
C PHE A 76 12.25 -11.96 10.59
N GLN A 77 11.52 -11.84 11.71
CA GLN A 77 11.88 -10.98 12.85
C GLN A 77 13.16 -11.46 13.54
N GLU A 78 13.34 -12.78 13.63
CA GLU A 78 14.54 -13.41 14.20
C GLU A 78 15.76 -13.38 13.24
N GLY A 79 15.61 -12.82 12.02
CA GLY A 79 16.66 -12.78 11.00
C GLY A 79 16.96 -14.13 10.35
N GLN A 80 16.09 -15.13 10.54
CA GLN A 80 16.22 -16.46 9.95
C GLN A 80 15.66 -16.47 8.51
N ASP A 81 16.22 -15.61 7.65
CA ASP A 81 15.66 -15.28 6.33
C ASP A 81 15.50 -16.52 5.42
N SER A 82 16.43 -17.47 5.44
CA SER A 82 16.30 -18.72 4.67
C SER A 82 15.10 -19.56 5.12
N LEU A 83 14.86 -19.69 6.42
CA LEU A 83 13.67 -20.39 6.94
C LEU A 83 12.39 -19.62 6.62
N ALA A 84 12.43 -18.31 6.74
CA ALA A 84 11.30 -17.44 6.37
C ALA A 84 10.90 -17.62 4.89
N LEU A 85 11.88 -17.70 3.99
CA LEU A 85 11.66 -17.87 2.56
C LEU A 85 11.17 -19.27 2.17
N PHE A 86 11.85 -20.32 2.66
CA PHE A 86 11.70 -21.66 2.11
C PHE A 86 10.97 -22.63 3.05
N GLY A 87 10.70 -22.20 4.28
CA GLY A 87 10.08 -23.05 5.28
C GLY A 87 11.08 -23.92 6.06
N ASN A 88 10.57 -24.67 7.03
CA ASN A 88 11.38 -25.50 7.92
C ASN A 88 11.23 -27.02 7.65
N GLY A 89 10.53 -27.36 6.57
CA GLY A 89 10.30 -28.76 6.16
C GLY A 89 9.31 -29.54 7.04
N ASN A 90 8.69 -28.89 8.03
CA ASN A 90 7.78 -29.54 8.97
C ASN A 90 6.42 -28.84 9.02
N ASP A 91 6.32 -27.71 9.66
CA ASP A 91 5.05 -27.03 9.98
C ASP A 91 4.96 -25.60 9.44
N TYR A 92 5.93 -25.18 8.64
CA TYR A 92 5.96 -23.92 7.94
C TYR A 92 6.48 -24.10 6.50
N ILE A 93 5.71 -23.58 5.53
CA ILE A 93 5.93 -23.84 4.09
C ILE A 93 6.81 -22.79 3.39
N GLY A 94 7.14 -21.68 4.05
CA GLY A 94 7.92 -20.57 3.48
C GLY A 94 7.11 -19.54 2.71
N PHE A 95 7.63 -18.30 2.65
CA PHE A 95 6.97 -17.21 1.92
C PHE A 95 6.79 -17.52 0.44
N GLU A 96 7.75 -18.17 -0.21
CA GLU A 96 7.64 -18.59 -1.62
C GLU A 96 6.42 -19.49 -1.87
N SER A 97 6.23 -20.47 -1.01
CA SER A 97 5.07 -21.38 -1.11
C SER A 97 3.76 -20.65 -0.79
N ILE A 98 3.76 -19.72 0.18
CA ILE A 98 2.59 -18.88 0.51
C ILE A 98 2.18 -18.03 -0.68
N ILE A 99 3.13 -17.37 -1.34
CA ILE A 99 2.90 -16.56 -2.53
C ILE A 99 2.25 -17.38 -3.64
N SER A 100 2.76 -18.59 -3.89
CA SER A 100 2.24 -19.45 -4.96
C SER A 100 0.86 -20.05 -4.63
N GLN A 101 0.69 -20.60 -3.42
CA GLN A 101 -0.53 -21.28 -3.00
C GLN A 101 -1.70 -20.33 -2.76
N TYR A 102 -1.42 -19.14 -2.22
CA TYR A 102 -2.45 -18.16 -1.86
C TYR A 102 -2.47 -16.92 -2.76
N LYS A 103 -2.01 -17.07 -4.00
CA LYS A 103 -2.01 -16.00 -5.01
C LYS A 103 -3.35 -15.25 -5.05
N GLY A 104 -3.28 -13.93 -5.04
CA GLY A 104 -4.46 -13.05 -5.08
C GLY A 104 -5.06 -12.72 -3.70
N THR A 105 -4.51 -13.23 -2.59
CA THR A 105 -4.84 -12.79 -1.23
C THR A 105 -3.95 -11.62 -0.80
N ARG A 106 -4.42 -10.82 0.16
CA ARG A 106 -3.58 -9.76 0.77
C ARG A 106 -2.36 -10.35 1.48
N THR A 107 -2.49 -11.55 2.04
CA THR A 107 -1.40 -12.24 2.70
C THR A 107 -0.29 -12.64 1.73
N ALA A 108 -0.64 -13.12 0.51
CA ALA A 108 0.36 -13.40 -0.51
C ALA A 108 1.05 -12.11 -1.00
N ASP A 109 0.32 -11.00 -1.06
CA ASP A 109 0.89 -9.69 -1.36
C ASP A 109 1.89 -9.24 -0.28
N LEU A 110 1.53 -9.38 1.00
CA LEU A 110 2.43 -9.13 2.14
C LEU A 110 3.65 -10.07 2.14
N ALA A 111 3.46 -11.35 1.78
CA ALA A 111 4.55 -12.29 1.66
C ALA A 111 5.57 -11.88 0.59
N HIS A 112 5.16 -11.17 -0.47
CA HIS A 112 6.09 -10.56 -1.42
C HIS A 112 6.99 -9.51 -0.76
N ALA A 113 6.47 -8.66 0.13
CA ALA A 113 7.29 -7.68 0.85
C ALA A 113 8.33 -8.36 1.75
N TYR A 114 7.91 -9.33 2.56
CA TYR A 114 8.81 -10.10 3.42
C TYR A 114 9.85 -10.88 2.61
N ALA A 115 9.44 -11.59 1.57
CA ALA A 115 10.35 -12.33 0.71
C ALA A 115 11.40 -11.42 0.06
N GLY A 116 10.99 -10.26 -0.45
CA GLY A 116 11.90 -9.31 -1.05
C GLY A 116 12.94 -8.77 -0.06
N ILE A 117 12.52 -8.42 1.16
CA ILE A 117 13.45 -7.97 2.22
C ILE A 117 14.38 -9.11 2.64
N SER A 118 13.87 -10.33 2.80
CA SER A 118 14.69 -11.50 3.12
C SER A 118 15.73 -11.81 2.03
N TYR A 119 15.35 -11.75 0.76
CA TYR A 119 16.30 -11.91 -0.34
C TYR A 119 17.38 -10.83 -0.36
N ASN A 120 17.02 -9.57 -0.06
CA ASN A 120 18.01 -8.50 0.06
C ASN A 120 19.01 -8.76 1.19
N ARG A 121 18.55 -9.20 2.37
CA ARG A 121 19.42 -9.58 3.50
C ARG A 121 20.35 -10.76 3.17
N LEU A 122 19.90 -11.67 2.32
CA LEU A 122 20.71 -12.79 1.82
C LEU A 122 21.60 -12.42 0.61
N GLY A 123 21.61 -11.16 0.17
CA GLY A 123 22.43 -10.65 -0.94
C GLY A 123 21.91 -10.98 -2.34
N ASN A 124 20.69 -11.53 -2.46
CA ASN A 124 20.07 -11.80 -3.76
C ASN A 124 19.25 -10.62 -4.24
N ASN A 125 19.93 -9.62 -4.79
CA ASN A 125 19.33 -8.35 -5.18
C ASN A 125 18.29 -8.49 -6.30
N GLU A 126 18.49 -9.41 -7.27
CA GLU A 126 17.54 -9.63 -8.38
C GLU A 126 16.20 -10.14 -7.86
N LYS A 127 16.22 -11.21 -7.05
CA LYS A 127 15.01 -11.75 -6.44
C LYS A 127 14.36 -10.76 -5.47
N ALA A 128 15.16 -10.00 -4.73
CA ALA A 128 14.64 -8.95 -3.86
C ALA A 128 13.80 -7.94 -4.65
N LEU A 129 14.34 -7.39 -5.75
CA LEU A 129 13.61 -6.45 -6.60
C LEU A 129 12.38 -7.09 -7.25
N GLU A 130 12.49 -8.34 -7.70
CA GLU A 130 11.37 -9.07 -8.28
C GLU A 130 10.18 -9.12 -7.31
N HIS A 131 10.43 -9.50 -6.06
CA HIS A 131 9.38 -9.61 -5.05
C HIS A 131 8.87 -8.25 -4.58
N LEU A 132 9.75 -7.31 -4.24
CA LEU A 132 9.35 -5.98 -3.77
C LEU A 132 8.49 -5.22 -4.79
N ARG A 133 8.78 -5.35 -6.10
CA ARG A 133 8.00 -4.74 -7.17
C ARG A 133 6.63 -5.38 -7.39
N LYS A 134 6.43 -6.63 -6.95
CA LYS A 134 5.13 -7.32 -7.01
C LYS A 134 4.20 -6.96 -5.86
N PHE A 135 4.71 -6.35 -4.80
CA PHE A 135 3.88 -5.82 -3.72
C PHE A 135 3.00 -4.68 -4.22
N LYS A 136 1.69 -4.80 -4.02
CA LYS A 136 0.71 -3.85 -4.61
C LYS A 136 0.52 -2.57 -3.79
N GLY A 137 1.00 -2.56 -2.55
CA GLY A 137 0.88 -1.38 -1.69
C GLY A 137 -0.52 -1.17 -1.10
N GLY A 138 -0.75 0.05 -0.62
CA GLY A 138 -2.03 0.47 -0.04
C GLY A 138 -2.08 0.44 1.49
N ASP A 139 -0.98 0.12 2.14
CA ASP A 139 -0.82 0.18 3.60
C ASP A 139 0.12 1.33 3.99
N LEU A 140 -0.23 2.08 5.03
CA LEU A 140 0.52 3.27 5.47
C LEU A 140 1.90 2.93 6.05
N LEU A 141 2.09 1.73 6.60
CA LEU A 141 3.34 1.30 7.22
C LEU A 141 4.20 0.48 6.24
N ILE A 142 3.58 -0.44 5.51
CA ILE A 142 4.29 -1.40 4.67
C ILE A 142 4.73 -0.76 3.35
N THR A 143 3.92 0.13 2.77
CA THR A 143 4.26 0.79 1.50
C THR A 143 5.58 1.57 1.58
N PRO A 144 5.81 2.47 2.58
CA PRO A 144 7.10 3.12 2.73
C PRO A 144 8.24 2.13 3.05
N ALA A 145 7.97 1.06 3.82
CA ALA A 145 8.98 0.05 4.12
C ALA A 145 9.44 -0.69 2.85
N VAL A 146 8.53 -1.07 1.96
CA VAL A 146 8.86 -1.69 0.67
C VAL A 146 9.60 -0.70 -0.24
N THR A 147 9.18 0.57 -0.29
CA THR A 147 9.88 1.61 -1.07
C THR A 147 11.31 1.81 -0.55
N GLY A 148 11.49 1.86 0.77
CA GLY A 148 12.81 1.93 1.40
C GLY A 148 13.66 0.69 1.14
N ALA A 149 13.06 -0.51 1.20
CA ALA A 149 13.76 -1.75 0.90
C ALA A 149 14.22 -1.83 -0.58
N ILE A 150 13.45 -1.30 -1.53
CA ILE A 150 13.92 -1.16 -2.92
C ILE A 150 15.13 -0.20 -2.97
N GLY A 151 15.10 0.88 -2.19
CA GLY A 151 16.25 1.78 -2.03
C GLY A 151 17.49 1.06 -1.49
N ASP A 152 17.34 0.21 -0.48
CA ASP A 152 18.43 -0.60 0.07
C ASP A 152 19.02 -1.54 -1.00
N VAL A 153 18.19 -2.19 -1.79
CA VAL A 153 18.65 -3.04 -2.90
C VAL A 153 19.40 -2.22 -3.93
N GLN A 154 18.94 -1.02 -4.29
CA GLN A 154 19.62 -0.13 -5.22
C GLN A 154 20.99 0.34 -4.68
N MET A 155 21.07 0.60 -3.37
CA MET A 155 22.38 0.87 -2.72
C MET A 155 23.33 -0.32 -2.88
N ASN A 156 22.88 -1.55 -2.62
CA ASN A 156 23.66 -2.76 -2.74
C ASN A 156 24.12 -3.03 -4.19
N MET A 157 23.36 -2.56 -5.17
CA MET A 157 23.71 -2.65 -6.60
C MET A 157 24.58 -1.49 -7.09
N GLY A 158 24.92 -0.51 -6.23
CA GLY A 158 25.71 0.67 -6.59
C GLY A 158 24.91 1.80 -7.26
N ASN A 159 23.60 1.67 -7.36
CA ASN A 159 22.71 2.68 -7.96
C ASN A 159 22.30 3.76 -6.94
N THR A 160 23.29 4.40 -6.32
CA THR A 160 23.10 5.29 -5.17
C THR A 160 22.14 6.45 -5.45
N ALA A 161 22.19 7.05 -6.64
CA ALA A 161 21.28 8.16 -6.98
C ALA A 161 19.80 7.73 -7.02
N GLU A 162 19.51 6.52 -7.52
CA GLU A 162 18.17 5.94 -7.51
C GLU A 162 17.74 5.62 -6.06
N ALA A 163 18.63 5.08 -5.26
CA ALA A 163 18.39 4.77 -3.86
C ALA A 163 18.00 6.03 -3.06
N ILE A 164 18.70 7.15 -3.23
CA ILE A 164 18.35 8.44 -2.61
C ILE A 164 16.91 8.84 -2.95
N SER A 165 16.55 8.78 -4.23
CA SER A 165 15.19 9.12 -4.67
C SER A 165 14.14 8.23 -4.03
N LEU A 166 14.43 6.93 -3.85
CA LEU A 166 13.56 5.95 -3.20
C LEU A 166 13.45 6.20 -1.69
N PHE A 167 14.54 6.52 -1.00
CA PHE A 167 14.51 6.86 0.42
C PHE A 167 13.71 8.15 0.68
N GLN A 168 13.90 9.18 -0.14
CA GLN A 168 13.09 10.41 -0.05
C GLN A 168 11.61 10.13 -0.32
N LYS A 169 11.30 9.26 -1.29
CA LYS A 169 9.93 8.82 -1.55
C LYS A 169 9.34 8.06 -0.36
N ALA A 170 10.10 7.15 0.24
CA ALA A 170 9.68 6.41 1.43
C ALA A 170 9.41 7.34 2.61
N ALA A 171 10.29 8.33 2.85
CA ALA A 171 10.11 9.36 3.87
C ALA A 171 8.81 10.15 3.66
N LYS A 172 8.56 10.57 2.41
CA LYS A 172 7.33 11.29 2.06
C LYS A 172 6.06 10.43 2.19
N GLN A 173 6.16 9.13 1.89
CA GLN A 173 5.05 8.19 2.03
C GLN A 173 4.73 7.90 3.50
N ALA A 174 5.74 7.76 4.35
CA ALA A 174 5.59 7.54 5.78
C ALA A 174 4.91 8.75 6.44
N ASN A 175 5.42 9.96 6.21
CA ASN A 175 4.88 11.22 6.69
C ASN A 175 4.50 11.19 8.19
N ASP A 176 5.36 10.62 9.03
CA ASP A 176 5.16 10.49 10.48
C ASP A 176 6.45 10.74 11.25
N GLN A 177 6.34 10.86 12.58
CA GLN A 177 7.47 11.21 13.45
C GLN A 177 8.45 10.06 13.71
N MET A 178 8.09 8.82 13.39
CA MET A 178 8.92 7.64 13.68
C MET A 178 9.61 7.07 12.44
N LEU A 179 8.89 6.92 11.35
CA LEU A 179 9.42 6.25 10.14
C LEU A 179 10.12 7.23 9.19
N THR A 180 9.63 8.47 9.10
CA THR A 180 10.23 9.47 8.21
C THR A 180 11.71 9.70 8.48
N PRO A 181 12.17 9.92 9.74
CA PRO A 181 13.60 10.15 10.02
C PRO A 181 14.49 8.95 9.67
N ILE A 182 13.97 7.72 9.74
CA ILE A 182 14.71 6.51 9.33
C ILE A 182 15.07 6.58 7.84
N TYR A 183 14.11 6.94 6.98
CA TYR A 183 14.36 7.03 5.54
C TYR A 183 15.19 8.27 5.17
N LEU A 184 15.00 9.40 5.86
CA LEU A 184 15.85 10.58 5.69
C LEU A 184 17.30 10.28 6.07
N LYS A 185 17.55 9.54 7.16
CA LYS A 185 18.89 9.11 7.54
C LYS A 185 19.53 8.28 6.44
N LYS A 186 18.84 7.30 5.88
CA LYS A 186 19.32 6.51 4.74
C LYS A 186 19.65 7.39 3.53
N ALA A 187 18.83 8.39 3.23
CA ALA A 187 19.11 9.35 2.15
C ALA A 187 20.36 10.19 2.44
N GLY A 188 20.52 10.66 3.68
CA GLY A 188 21.71 11.40 4.13
C GLY A 188 22.99 10.57 4.01
N GLU A 189 22.98 9.32 4.45
CA GLU A 189 24.10 8.38 4.32
C GLU A 189 24.43 8.10 2.84
N ALA A 190 23.43 7.97 1.98
CA ALA A 190 23.61 7.82 0.56
C ALA A 190 24.19 9.07 -0.11
N TYR A 191 23.82 10.28 0.33
CA TYR A 191 24.48 11.53 -0.09
C TYR A 191 25.95 11.57 0.32
N LEU A 192 26.29 11.14 1.54
CA LEU A 192 27.69 11.02 1.96
C LEU A 192 28.48 10.08 1.04
N SER A 193 27.92 8.96 0.63
CA SER A 193 28.59 8.01 -0.27
C SER A 193 28.82 8.57 -1.67
N LEU A 194 28.00 9.52 -2.13
CA LEU A 194 28.21 10.28 -3.37
C LEU A 194 29.12 11.51 -3.20
N ALA A 195 29.61 11.76 -1.98
CA ALA A 195 30.35 12.98 -1.64
C ALA A 195 29.57 14.28 -1.92
N ASP A 196 28.23 14.20 -1.90
CA ASP A 196 27.31 15.35 -1.92
C ASP A 196 27.10 15.84 -0.48
N TYR A 197 28.16 16.42 0.10
CA TYR A 197 28.21 16.76 1.51
C TYR A 197 27.20 17.84 1.87
N ASP A 198 26.90 18.76 0.98
CA ASP A 198 25.92 19.83 1.24
C ASP A 198 24.52 19.26 1.45
N LYS A 199 24.08 18.33 0.60
CA LYS A 199 22.79 17.67 0.76
C LYS A 199 22.76 16.71 1.96
N ALA A 200 23.88 16.09 2.30
CA ALA A 200 23.98 15.29 3.51
C ALA A 200 23.76 16.16 4.76
N ILE A 201 24.46 17.30 4.87
CA ILE A 201 24.32 18.26 5.97
C ILE A 201 22.87 18.78 6.05
N GLU A 202 22.28 19.21 4.94
CA GLU A 202 20.88 19.64 4.88
C GLU A 202 19.93 18.57 5.40
N THR A 203 20.09 17.33 4.93
CA THR A 203 19.22 16.21 5.32
C THR A 203 19.35 15.88 6.82
N PHE A 204 20.56 15.82 7.37
CA PHE A 204 20.75 15.55 8.80
C PHE A 204 20.31 16.71 9.67
N THR A 205 20.48 17.96 9.23
CA THR A 205 19.94 19.15 9.91
C THR A 205 18.43 19.10 9.99
N LEU A 206 17.76 18.75 8.89
CA LEU A 206 16.30 18.54 8.86
C LEU A 206 15.85 17.50 9.90
N ILE A 207 16.56 16.35 9.99
CA ILE A 207 16.26 15.32 11.00
C ILE A 207 16.40 15.89 12.40
N LYS A 208 17.51 16.58 12.69
CA LYS A 208 17.80 17.18 13.99
C LYS A 208 16.74 18.17 14.44
N GLU A 209 16.26 19.02 13.52
CA GLU A 209 15.32 20.10 13.84
C GLU A 209 13.86 19.64 13.92
N GLN A 210 13.46 18.73 13.05
CA GLN A 210 12.04 18.34 12.94
C GLN A 210 11.66 17.06 13.66
N TYR A 211 12.64 16.18 13.99
CA TYR A 211 12.40 14.85 14.59
C TYR A 211 13.13 14.68 15.93
N ILE A 212 13.11 15.70 16.78
CA ILE A 212 13.94 15.91 17.99
C ILE A 212 13.95 14.68 18.93
N ASN A 213 12.85 13.94 19.05
CA ASN A 213 12.70 12.82 19.98
C ASN A 213 13.04 11.45 19.37
N THR A 214 13.74 11.42 18.25
CA THR A 214 14.07 10.16 17.56
C THR A 214 15.55 9.80 17.74
N PRO A 215 15.89 8.50 17.67
CA PRO A 215 17.29 8.06 17.66
C PRO A 215 18.10 8.70 16.53
N GLU A 216 17.48 8.89 15.35
CA GLU A 216 18.10 9.49 14.18
C GLU A 216 18.50 10.94 14.44
N ALA A 217 17.67 11.71 15.17
CA ALA A 217 18.00 13.08 15.54
C ALA A 217 19.15 13.15 16.55
N GLN A 218 19.26 12.21 17.48
CA GLN A 218 20.36 12.12 18.44
C GLN A 218 21.70 11.84 17.74
N GLU A 219 21.68 11.12 16.62
CA GLU A 219 22.87 10.81 15.84
C GLU A 219 23.21 11.89 14.79
N ALA A 220 22.28 12.83 14.48
CA ALA A 220 22.41 13.77 13.39
C ALA A 220 23.67 14.64 13.47
N ASP A 221 24.02 15.15 14.66
CA ASP A 221 25.23 15.96 14.86
C ASP A 221 26.51 15.25 14.47
N LYS A 222 26.60 13.93 14.70
CA LYS A 222 27.72 13.10 14.29
C LYS A 222 27.88 13.10 12.78
N TYR A 223 26.77 12.91 12.05
CA TYR A 223 26.78 12.84 10.59
C TYR A 223 27.00 14.21 9.95
N ILE A 224 26.46 15.28 10.53
CA ILE A 224 26.72 16.66 10.11
C ILE A 224 28.22 16.96 10.22
N LYS A 225 28.81 16.69 11.38
CA LYS A 225 30.25 16.92 11.59
C LYS A 225 31.12 16.08 10.68
N GLN A 226 30.76 14.84 10.42
CA GLN A 226 31.42 13.98 9.46
C GLN A 226 31.41 14.59 8.04
N ALA A 227 30.23 15.06 7.58
CA ALA A 227 30.08 15.67 6.26
C ALA A 227 30.91 16.97 6.12
N GLU A 228 30.92 17.82 7.17
CA GLU A 228 31.74 19.04 7.21
C GLU A 228 33.23 18.75 7.06
N LEU A 229 33.77 17.82 7.87
CA LEU A 229 35.17 17.43 7.82
C LEU A 229 35.57 16.85 6.47
N LEU A 230 34.70 16.00 5.87
CA LEU A 230 34.94 15.44 4.55
C LEU A 230 34.89 16.50 3.44
N LYS A 231 34.05 17.53 3.62
CA LYS A 231 33.96 18.66 2.69
C LYS A 231 35.21 19.56 2.73
N GLU A 232 35.74 19.82 3.93
CA GLU A 232 36.96 20.61 4.13
C GLU A 232 38.24 19.92 3.64
N SER A 233 38.22 18.58 3.55
CA SER A 233 39.37 17.77 3.14
C SER A 233 39.54 17.62 1.64
N LYS A 234 38.63 18.14 0.82
CA LYS A 234 38.68 18.19 -0.64
C LYS A 234 39.29 19.47 -1.17
#